data_448aae2bf7b996a8180eb1e6b37b077c
#
_entry.id   448aae2bf7b996a8180eb1e6b37b077c
#
_cell.length_a   1.000
_cell.length_b   1.000
_cell.length_c   1.000
_cell.angle_alpha   90.00
_cell.angle_beta   90.00
_cell.angle_gamma   90.00
#
_symmetry.space_group_name_H-M   'P 1'
#
loop_
_entity.id
_entity.type
_entity.pdbx_description
1 polymer ?
#
loop_
_entity_poly.entity_id
_entity_poly.type
_entity_poly.pdbx_seq_one_letter_code
_entity_poly.pdbx_strand_id
1 'polypeptide(L)'
;AKDLSAEAGVDLPKTTVVVGNTAMLHLLTNTDPSPLAAAPFIVKRAFGEWEDGRYYPPCISAYVGADMTAAILDSGMCQHPDQTALLLDVGTNGEMALWHDGRLLCCSTAAGPAFEGAGISCGSLAVPGAICRVSVQDGKMNCETIDDQPATGLCGTGLIDAVAALLEMGILEDSGFMEDDAPLGESGLSLTRADIRQVQLAKAAIRAGIDTLLHEAGIAYEQLDAVYLAGGFGSYLHPDTCAAIGMIPRELIDKIKVLGNAAGQGASLMLLSKAELRSAEEIARRAQTIELSASAVFMEKYVDSMMF
;
A
#
# COMPACT_ATOMS: atom_id res chain seq x y z
N ALA A 1 -3.68 19.43 14.58
CA ALA A 1 -3.39 19.29 16.02
C ALA A 1 -4.28 20.20 16.88
N LYS A 2 -4.34 21.52 16.58
CA LYS A 2 -5.16 22.47 17.38
C LYS A 2 -6.62 22.05 17.45
N ASP A 3 -7.22 21.72 16.32
CA ASP A 3 -8.64 21.35 16.25
C ASP A 3 -8.89 20.02 16.96
N LEU A 4 -8.04 19.02 16.78
CA LEU A 4 -8.12 17.73 17.47
C LEU A 4 -7.93 17.87 18.99
N SER A 5 -7.00 18.72 19.44
CA SER A 5 -6.82 18.96 20.89
C SER A 5 -8.03 19.68 21.50
N ALA A 6 -8.63 20.62 20.75
CA ALA A 6 -9.86 21.29 21.19
C ALA A 6 -11.04 20.34 21.24
N GLU A 7 -11.20 19.47 20.26
CA GLU A 7 -12.25 18.44 20.22
C GLU A 7 -12.09 17.42 21.34
N ALA A 8 -10.85 16.99 21.60
CA ALA A 8 -10.55 16.07 22.70
C ALA A 8 -10.54 16.72 24.09
N GLY A 9 -10.62 18.05 24.19
CA GLY A 9 -10.59 18.79 25.45
C GLY A 9 -9.26 18.69 26.19
N VAL A 10 -8.14 18.53 25.46
CA VAL A 10 -6.79 18.40 26.01
C VAL A 10 -5.87 19.53 25.54
N ASP A 11 -4.81 19.79 26.31
CA ASP A 11 -3.77 20.75 25.91
C ASP A 11 -3.05 20.28 24.64
N LEU A 12 -2.48 21.24 23.90
CA LEU A 12 -1.62 20.92 22.76
C LEU A 12 -0.43 20.05 23.20
N PRO A 13 -0.12 18.97 22.45
CA PRO A 13 1.00 18.12 22.79
C PRO A 13 2.32 18.93 22.75
N LYS A 14 3.17 18.70 23.74
CA LYS A 14 4.52 19.32 23.82
C LYS A 14 5.51 18.65 22.89
N THR A 15 5.26 17.40 22.57
CA THR A 15 6.12 16.54 21.76
C THR A 15 5.27 15.79 20.75
N THR A 16 5.74 15.69 19.53
CA THR A 16 5.03 15.01 18.43
C THR A 16 6.03 14.21 17.60
N VAL A 17 5.63 13.04 17.13
CA VAL A 17 6.34 12.30 16.07
C VAL A 17 5.55 12.48 14.79
N VAL A 18 6.23 12.85 13.71
CA VAL A 18 5.61 13.12 12.40
C VAL A 18 6.19 12.16 11.38
N VAL A 19 5.37 11.27 10.86
CA VAL A 19 5.72 10.33 9.82
C VAL A 19 4.99 10.66 8.52
N GLY A 20 5.54 10.27 7.41
CA GLY A 20 4.96 10.46 6.10
C GLY A 20 5.97 10.18 4.99
N ASN A 21 5.48 10.18 3.77
CA ASN A 21 6.27 10.07 2.57
C ASN A 21 7.35 11.18 2.51
N THR A 22 8.49 10.88 1.93
CA THR A 22 9.66 11.79 1.87
C THR A 22 9.30 13.17 1.29
N ALA A 23 8.52 13.21 0.20
CA ALA A 23 8.13 14.47 -0.42
C ALA A 23 7.19 15.29 0.49
N MET A 24 6.25 14.64 1.17
CA MET A 24 5.34 15.30 2.12
C MET A 24 6.10 15.92 3.30
N LEU A 25 7.10 15.22 3.84
CA LEU A 25 7.93 15.76 4.92
C LEU A 25 8.78 16.94 4.45
N HIS A 26 9.31 16.91 3.23
CA HIS A 26 10.01 18.06 2.63
C HIS A 26 9.08 19.27 2.53
N LEU A 27 7.86 19.09 2.01
CA LEU A 27 6.87 20.17 1.93
C LEU A 27 6.49 20.71 3.30
N LEU A 28 6.25 19.83 4.28
CA LEU A 28 5.88 20.21 5.64
C LEU A 28 6.96 21.04 6.33
N THR A 29 8.22 20.74 6.05
CA THR A 29 9.39 21.44 6.64
C THR A 29 9.95 22.55 5.74
N ASN A 30 9.20 22.94 4.70
CA ASN A 30 9.60 23.95 3.73
C ASN A 30 10.97 23.66 3.07
N THR A 31 11.29 22.37 2.90
CA THR A 31 12.46 21.89 2.15
C THR A 31 12.03 21.67 0.70
N ASP A 32 12.79 22.15 -0.27
CA ASP A 32 12.48 22.00 -1.70
C ASP A 32 12.49 20.51 -2.11
N PRO A 33 11.33 19.93 -2.54
CA PRO A 33 11.23 18.53 -2.94
C PRO A 33 11.62 18.28 -4.39
N SER A 34 11.89 19.31 -5.20
CA SER A 34 12.13 19.16 -6.64
C SER A 34 13.19 18.13 -7.01
N PRO A 35 14.30 17.97 -6.27
CA PRO A 35 15.30 16.94 -6.59
C PRO A 35 14.86 15.50 -6.37
N LEU A 36 13.72 15.28 -5.67
CA LEU A 36 13.13 13.95 -5.53
C LEU A 36 12.43 13.48 -6.82
N ALA A 37 12.05 14.42 -7.70
CA ALA A 37 11.23 14.12 -8.88
C ALA A 37 12.03 13.66 -10.11
N ALA A 38 13.35 13.79 -10.09
CA ALA A 38 14.19 13.45 -11.24
C ALA A 38 15.48 12.75 -10.80
N ALA A 39 15.91 11.77 -11.61
CA ALA A 39 17.18 11.09 -11.37
C ALA A 39 18.34 12.08 -11.23
N PRO A 40 19.23 11.90 -10.26
CA PRO A 40 19.43 10.72 -9.39
C PRO A 40 18.60 10.71 -8.08
N PHE A 41 17.43 11.36 -8.00
CA PHE A 41 16.46 11.33 -6.89
C PHE A 41 17.09 11.74 -5.55
N ILE A 42 17.67 12.95 -5.51
CA ILE A 42 18.46 13.42 -4.36
C ILE A 42 17.56 13.79 -3.19
N VAL A 43 17.74 13.13 -2.06
CA VAL A 43 17.10 13.47 -0.79
C VAL A 43 17.91 14.58 -0.12
N LYS A 44 17.41 15.82 -0.14
CA LYS A 44 18.07 16.97 0.49
C LYS A 44 18.09 16.87 2.02
N ARG A 45 17.05 16.28 2.59
CA ARG A 45 16.90 16.11 4.04
C ARG A 45 16.35 14.71 4.30
N ALA A 46 17.21 13.85 4.88
CA ALA A 46 16.85 12.48 5.20
C ALA A 46 16.10 12.36 6.54
N PHE A 47 16.01 13.46 7.31
CA PHE A 47 15.41 13.54 8.65
C PHE A 47 16.18 12.69 9.70
N GLY A 48 15.50 12.16 10.72
CA GLY A 48 16.14 11.53 11.87
C GLY A 48 16.46 12.54 12.98
N GLU A 49 15.71 13.64 13.08
CA GLU A 49 16.03 14.77 13.93
C GLU A 49 14.82 15.43 14.60
N TRP A 50 15.11 16.20 15.62
CA TRP A 50 14.14 17.04 16.32
C TRP A 50 14.14 18.48 15.80
N GLU A 51 12.95 19.02 15.54
CA GLU A 51 12.75 20.43 15.18
C GLU A 51 11.46 20.94 15.85
N ASP A 52 11.55 22.02 16.61
CA ASP A 52 10.42 22.68 17.26
C ASP A 52 9.49 21.73 18.06
N GLY A 53 10.05 20.78 18.81
CA GLY A 53 9.31 19.80 19.60
C GLY A 53 8.70 18.66 18.78
N ARG A 54 9.03 18.56 17.47
CA ARG A 54 8.62 17.49 16.58
C ARG A 54 9.82 16.62 16.25
N TYR A 55 9.65 15.33 16.34
CA TYR A 55 10.61 14.37 15.80
C TYR A 55 10.15 13.93 14.42
N TYR A 56 11.03 14.02 13.47
CA TYR A 56 10.86 13.51 12.11
C TYR A 56 11.75 12.29 11.97
N PRO A 57 11.20 11.06 11.96
CA PRO A 57 12.00 9.86 11.77
C PRO A 57 12.71 9.85 10.42
N PRO A 58 13.83 9.13 10.27
CA PRO A 58 14.56 9.11 9.03
C PRO A 58 13.74 8.46 7.90
N CYS A 59 13.79 9.07 6.72
CA CYS A 59 13.36 8.46 5.46
C CYS A 59 14.43 7.51 4.96
N ILE A 60 14.02 6.39 4.35
CA ILE A 60 14.93 5.39 3.77
C ILE A 60 15.48 5.91 2.44
N SER A 61 14.61 6.50 1.59
CA SER A 61 15.00 7.02 0.28
C SER A 61 14.05 8.13 -0.21
N ALA A 62 14.21 8.55 -1.46
CA ALA A 62 13.33 9.53 -2.09
C ALA A 62 11.85 9.07 -2.13
N TYR A 63 11.62 7.78 -2.31
CA TYR A 63 10.29 7.17 -2.48
C TYR A 63 9.89 6.21 -1.36
N VAL A 64 10.75 5.99 -0.37
CA VAL A 64 10.46 5.19 0.83
C VAL A 64 10.65 6.09 2.03
N GLY A 65 9.56 6.57 2.58
CA GLY A 65 9.52 7.64 3.57
C GLY A 65 9.66 7.18 5.01
N ALA A 66 9.45 8.11 5.93
CA ALA A 66 9.45 7.84 7.37
C ALA A 66 8.20 7.06 7.84
N ASP A 67 7.12 7.05 7.05
CA ASP A 67 5.96 6.19 7.22
C ASP A 67 6.35 4.70 7.10
N MET A 68 7.13 4.33 6.07
CA MET A 68 7.66 2.98 5.95
C MET A 68 8.65 2.63 7.05
N THR A 69 9.53 3.56 7.47
CA THR A 69 10.40 3.33 8.63
C THR A 69 9.57 2.99 9.88
N ALA A 70 8.48 3.72 10.09
CA ALA A 70 7.56 3.49 11.21
C ALA A 70 6.78 2.18 11.06
N ALA A 71 6.31 1.84 9.86
CA ALA A 71 5.59 0.61 9.60
C ALA A 71 6.48 -0.64 9.77
N ILE A 72 7.74 -0.58 9.34
CA ILE A 72 8.73 -1.64 9.56
C ILE A 72 8.99 -1.81 11.07
N LEU A 73 9.09 -0.71 11.83
CA LEU A 73 9.24 -0.74 13.27
C LEU A 73 8.05 -1.44 13.94
N ASP A 74 6.82 -1.05 13.59
CA ASP A 74 5.58 -1.62 14.17
C ASP A 74 5.41 -3.10 13.84
N SER A 75 5.78 -3.52 12.62
CA SER A 75 5.71 -4.93 12.22
C SER A 75 6.61 -5.85 13.05
N GLY A 76 7.66 -5.32 13.66
CA GLY A 76 8.68 -6.09 14.37
C GLY A 76 9.50 -7.04 13.48
N MET A 77 9.33 -7.02 12.16
CA MET A 77 9.95 -7.99 11.23
C MET A 77 11.47 -8.07 11.37
N CYS A 78 12.13 -6.95 11.65
CA CYS A 78 13.59 -6.88 11.80
C CYS A 78 14.10 -7.41 13.16
N GLN A 79 13.21 -7.74 14.10
CA GLN A 79 13.58 -8.27 15.42
C GLN A 79 13.77 -9.79 15.40
N HIS A 80 13.37 -10.46 14.31
CA HIS A 80 13.43 -11.90 14.13
C HIS A 80 14.41 -12.25 13.00
N PRO A 81 15.71 -12.45 13.29
CA PRO A 81 16.74 -12.62 12.26
C PRO A 81 16.50 -13.85 11.37
N ASP A 82 15.90 -14.91 11.92
CA ASP A 82 15.64 -16.17 11.21
C ASP A 82 14.31 -16.13 10.42
N GLN A 83 13.53 -15.05 10.53
CA GLN A 83 12.26 -14.89 9.82
C GLN A 83 12.49 -14.22 8.47
N THR A 84 11.79 -14.71 7.45
CA THR A 84 11.66 -14.03 6.16
C THR A 84 10.28 -13.40 6.08
N ALA A 85 10.21 -12.08 5.99
CA ALA A 85 8.94 -11.35 6.05
C ALA A 85 8.88 -10.23 5.01
N LEU A 86 7.72 -10.10 4.38
CA LEU A 86 7.39 -9.03 3.45
C LEU A 86 6.38 -8.07 4.09
N LEU A 87 6.59 -6.78 3.99
CA LEU A 87 5.64 -5.74 4.37
C LEU A 87 5.22 -4.98 3.13
N LEU A 88 3.90 -4.80 2.97
CA LEU A 88 3.27 -4.07 1.88
C LEU A 88 2.43 -2.94 2.48
N ASP A 89 2.70 -1.70 2.10
CA ASP A 89 1.82 -0.56 2.33
C ASP A 89 1.22 -0.14 0.98
N VAL A 90 -0.09 -0.39 0.81
CA VAL A 90 -0.77 -0.20 -0.46
C VAL A 90 -1.59 1.08 -0.39
N GLY A 91 -1.12 2.10 -1.08
CA GLY A 91 -1.78 3.39 -1.28
C GLY A 91 -1.65 3.82 -2.74
N THR A 92 -1.54 5.13 -2.99
CA THR A 92 -1.21 5.69 -4.32
C THR A 92 0.14 5.17 -4.83
N ASN A 93 1.09 4.96 -3.91
CA ASN A 93 2.29 4.17 -4.14
C ASN A 93 2.13 2.80 -3.46
N GLY A 94 2.76 1.78 -4.01
CA GLY A 94 2.95 0.50 -3.33
C GLY A 94 4.34 0.47 -2.70
N GLU A 95 4.44 0.82 -1.43
CA GLU A 95 5.71 0.79 -0.71
C GLU A 95 5.91 -0.57 -0.06
N MET A 96 7.11 -1.13 -0.18
CA MET A 96 7.38 -2.50 0.20
C MET A 96 8.71 -2.65 0.92
N ALA A 97 8.77 -3.56 1.87
CA ALA A 97 9.99 -3.95 2.56
C ALA A 97 10.08 -5.46 2.70
N LEU A 98 11.23 -6.04 2.38
CA LEU A 98 11.54 -7.46 2.53
C LEU A 98 12.68 -7.62 3.54
N TRP A 99 12.41 -8.35 4.61
CA TRP A 99 13.42 -8.79 5.56
C TRP A 99 13.79 -10.24 5.29
N HIS A 100 15.05 -10.50 5.00
CA HIS A 100 15.58 -11.84 4.78
C HIS A 100 17.06 -11.90 5.13
N ASP A 101 17.46 -12.90 5.91
CA ASP A 101 18.85 -13.18 6.29
C ASP A 101 19.61 -11.92 6.79
N GLY A 102 18.96 -11.16 7.68
CA GLY A 102 19.53 -9.94 8.25
C GLY A 102 19.62 -8.75 7.28
N ARG A 103 19.13 -8.86 6.04
CA ARG A 103 19.05 -7.80 5.04
C ARG A 103 17.65 -7.23 4.97
N LEU A 104 17.55 -5.92 4.86
CA LEU A 104 16.29 -5.20 4.66
C LEU A 104 16.33 -4.54 3.28
N LEU A 105 15.55 -5.06 2.35
CA LEU A 105 15.37 -4.51 1.01
C LEU A 105 14.06 -3.74 0.94
N CYS A 106 14.07 -2.54 0.37
CA CYS A 106 12.88 -1.70 0.23
C CYS A 106 12.73 -1.22 -1.21
N CYS A 107 11.50 -1.06 -1.65
CA CYS A 107 11.17 -0.41 -2.91
C CYS A 107 9.85 0.35 -2.82
N SER A 108 9.56 1.15 -3.83
CA SER A 108 8.27 1.83 -4.00
C SER A 108 7.85 1.75 -5.46
N THR A 109 6.61 1.33 -5.70
CA THR A 109 6.02 1.25 -7.03
C THR A 109 5.01 2.37 -7.24
N ALA A 110 4.89 2.87 -8.46
CA ALA A 110 3.86 3.81 -8.85
C ALA A 110 2.58 3.05 -9.22
N ALA A 111 1.84 2.55 -8.22
CA ALA A 111 0.59 1.83 -8.44
C ALA A 111 -0.52 2.73 -8.99
N GLY A 112 -0.46 4.02 -8.67
CA GLY A 112 -1.50 4.99 -9.02
C GLY A 112 -2.69 4.93 -8.07
N PRO A 113 -3.62 5.90 -8.14
CA PRO A 113 -4.67 6.06 -7.14
C PRO A 113 -5.95 5.26 -7.43
N ALA A 114 -5.90 4.23 -8.29
CA ALA A 114 -7.07 3.45 -8.68
C ALA A 114 -7.77 2.81 -7.46
N PHE A 115 -7.00 2.25 -6.53
CA PHE A 115 -7.52 1.65 -5.31
C PHE A 115 -8.00 2.67 -4.25
N GLU A 116 -7.77 3.95 -4.49
CA GLU A 116 -8.36 5.05 -3.72
C GLU A 116 -9.61 5.61 -4.41
N GLY A 117 -10.07 4.97 -5.50
CA GLY A 117 -11.24 5.35 -6.30
C GLY A 117 -10.97 6.45 -7.32
N ALA A 118 -9.76 6.99 -7.40
CA ALA A 118 -9.43 8.02 -8.38
C ALA A 118 -9.09 7.42 -9.75
N GLY A 119 -9.63 8.03 -10.80
CA GLY A 119 -9.45 7.53 -12.17
C GLY A 119 -10.36 6.35 -12.54
N ILE A 120 -11.28 5.97 -11.66
CA ILE A 120 -12.33 4.97 -11.86
C ILE A 120 -13.65 5.71 -12.07
N SER A 121 -14.42 5.37 -13.11
CA SER A 121 -15.61 6.10 -13.53
C SER A 121 -16.69 6.23 -12.44
N CYS A 122 -16.92 5.16 -11.67
CA CYS A 122 -17.80 5.14 -10.51
C CYS A 122 -17.04 5.07 -9.17
N GLY A 123 -15.73 5.41 -9.19
CA GLY A 123 -14.88 5.34 -8.01
C GLY A 123 -15.25 6.35 -6.93
N SER A 124 -15.09 5.96 -5.68
CA SER A 124 -15.33 6.82 -4.52
C SER A 124 -14.40 6.47 -3.36
N LEU A 125 -14.27 7.38 -2.41
CA LEU A 125 -13.70 7.06 -1.10
C LEU A 125 -14.61 6.07 -0.36
N ALA A 126 -14.06 5.42 0.68
CA ALA A 126 -14.83 4.55 1.57
C ALA A 126 -15.73 5.39 2.51
N VAL A 127 -16.87 5.84 1.99
CA VAL A 127 -17.88 6.66 2.67
C VAL A 127 -19.23 5.94 2.65
N PRO A 128 -20.21 6.32 3.49
CA PRO A 128 -21.56 5.75 3.45
C PRO A 128 -22.14 5.71 2.03
N GLY A 129 -22.66 4.55 1.62
CA GLY A 129 -23.16 4.30 0.27
C GLY A 129 -22.11 3.87 -0.76
N ALA A 130 -20.81 3.88 -0.44
CA ALA A 130 -19.81 3.27 -1.32
C ALA A 130 -19.94 1.75 -1.28
N ILE A 131 -19.98 1.10 -2.46
CA ILE A 131 -19.86 -0.36 -2.56
C ILE A 131 -18.48 -0.77 -2.05
N CYS A 132 -18.46 -1.55 -0.98
CA CYS A 132 -17.23 -1.98 -0.31
C CYS A 132 -16.97 -3.47 -0.43
N ARG A 133 -17.96 -4.25 -0.83
CA ARG A 133 -17.86 -5.68 -1.08
C ARG A 133 -18.68 -6.08 -2.28
N VAL A 134 -18.15 -7.02 -3.07
CA VAL A 134 -18.85 -7.63 -4.20
C VAL A 134 -18.61 -9.14 -4.15
N SER A 135 -19.68 -9.91 -4.31
CA SER A 135 -19.64 -11.38 -4.35
C SER A 135 -20.55 -11.93 -5.46
N VAL A 136 -20.27 -13.15 -5.89
CA VAL A 136 -21.13 -13.88 -6.84
C VAL A 136 -21.95 -14.90 -6.08
N GLN A 137 -23.29 -14.84 -6.22
CA GLN A 137 -24.21 -15.81 -5.64
C GLN A 137 -25.26 -16.19 -6.69
N ASP A 138 -25.42 -17.49 -6.92
CA ASP A 138 -26.35 -18.04 -7.93
C ASP A 138 -26.17 -17.42 -9.33
N GLY A 139 -24.93 -17.12 -9.72
CA GLY A 139 -24.57 -16.51 -11.00
C GLY A 139 -24.93 -15.02 -11.09
N LYS A 140 -25.25 -14.37 -9.98
CA LYS A 140 -25.55 -12.94 -9.90
C LYS A 140 -24.53 -12.22 -9.01
N MET A 141 -24.19 -11.01 -9.39
CA MET A 141 -23.36 -10.12 -8.59
C MET A 141 -24.17 -9.48 -7.48
N ASN A 142 -23.73 -9.66 -6.24
CA ASN A 142 -24.30 -9.04 -5.05
C ASN A 142 -23.32 -7.99 -4.52
N CYS A 143 -23.84 -6.76 -4.27
CA CYS A 143 -23.04 -5.62 -3.82
C CYS A 143 -23.50 -5.19 -2.42
N GLU A 144 -22.53 -5.06 -1.50
CA GLU A 144 -22.75 -4.51 -0.16
C GLU A 144 -22.18 -3.10 -0.08
N THR A 145 -22.91 -2.19 0.54
CA THR A 145 -22.50 -0.79 0.70
C THR A 145 -22.20 -0.45 2.15
N ILE A 146 -21.33 0.52 2.37
CA ILE A 146 -21.02 1.04 3.71
C ILE A 146 -22.30 1.63 4.30
N ASP A 147 -22.61 1.25 5.54
CA ASP A 147 -23.78 1.65 6.33
C ASP A 147 -25.14 1.31 5.67
N ASP A 148 -25.18 0.30 4.78
CA ASP A 148 -26.37 -0.16 4.06
C ASP A 148 -27.14 0.98 3.35
N GLN A 149 -26.41 2.05 2.94
CA GLN A 149 -27.00 3.17 2.20
C GLN A 149 -27.11 2.83 0.70
N PRO A 150 -28.01 3.49 -0.05
CA PRO A 150 -28.06 3.34 -1.50
C PRO A 150 -26.69 3.56 -2.16
N ALA A 151 -26.38 2.74 -3.16
CA ALA A 151 -25.08 2.79 -3.83
C ALA A 151 -24.82 4.15 -4.49
N THR A 152 -23.71 4.79 -4.13
CA THR A 152 -23.31 6.12 -4.66
C THR A 152 -21.95 6.08 -5.34
N GLY A 153 -21.17 5.00 -5.17
CA GLY A 153 -19.84 4.84 -5.73
C GLY A 153 -19.23 3.49 -5.36
N LEU A 154 -18.02 3.26 -5.81
CA LEU A 154 -17.26 2.02 -5.61
C LEU A 154 -15.93 2.35 -4.92
N CYS A 155 -15.73 1.89 -3.70
CA CYS A 155 -14.43 2.08 -3.03
C CYS A 155 -13.41 1.01 -3.45
N GLY A 156 -12.15 1.19 -3.06
CA GLY A 156 -11.04 0.35 -3.52
C GLY A 156 -11.22 -1.15 -3.25
N THR A 157 -11.75 -1.53 -2.08
CA THR A 157 -12.00 -2.95 -1.76
C THR A 157 -13.11 -3.52 -2.62
N GLY A 158 -14.20 -2.78 -2.78
CA GLY A 158 -15.29 -3.13 -3.70
C GLY A 158 -14.83 -3.22 -5.16
N LEU A 159 -13.87 -2.39 -5.58
CA LEU A 159 -13.30 -2.43 -6.94
C LEU A 159 -12.53 -3.75 -7.18
N ILE A 160 -11.69 -4.17 -6.23
CA ILE A 160 -10.98 -5.45 -6.32
C ILE A 160 -11.96 -6.62 -6.36
N ASP A 161 -12.93 -6.63 -5.45
CA ASP A 161 -13.96 -7.66 -5.41
C ASP A 161 -14.80 -7.69 -6.70
N ALA A 162 -15.16 -6.52 -7.25
CA ALA A 162 -15.91 -6.42 -8.49
C ALA A 162 -15.15 -7.01 -9.68
N VAL A 163 -13.85 -6.69 -9.81
CA VAL A 163 -13.02 -7.26 -10.87
C VAL A 163 -12.88 -8.77 -10.73
N ALA A 164 -12.67 -9.27 -9.50
CA ALA A 164 -12.63 -10.70 -9.22
C ALA A 164 -13.97 -11.40 -9.58
N ALA A 165 -15.09 -10.77 -9.24
CA ALA A 165 -16.43 -11.27 -9.59
C ALA A 165 -16.66 -11.31 -11.12
N LEU A 166 -16.20 -10.29 -11.86
CA LEU A 166 -16.31 -10.25 -13.32
C LEU A 166 -15.48 -11.36 -13.99
N LEU A 167 -14.28 -11.66 -13.46
CA LEU A 167 -13.46 -12.80 -13.90
C LEU A 167 -14.18 -14.14 -13.62
N GLU A 168 -14.70 -14.32 -12.40
CA GLU A 168 -15.44 -15.53 -12.00
C GLU A 168 -16.67 -15.77 -12.89
N MET A 169 -17.38 -14.71 -13.26
CA MET A 169 -18.56 -14.78 -14.14
C MET A 169 -18.21 -14.93 -15.62
N GLY A 170 -16.94 -14.85 -16.01
CA GLY A 170 -16.48 -14.90 -17.41
C GLY A 170 -16.92 -13.68 -18.24
N ILE A 171 -17.29 -12.56 -17.58
CA ILE A 171 -17.60 -11.28 -18.24
C ILE A 171 -16.32 -10.54 -18.60
N LEU A 172 -15.31 -10.68 -17.76
CA LEU A 172 -13.96 -10.17 -17.96
C LEU A 172 -13.03 -11.34 -18.26
N GLU A 173 -12.26 -11.22 -19.33
CA GLU A 173 -11.20 -12.19 -19.67
C GLU A 173 -9.91 -11.88 -18.89
N ASP A 174 -9.04 -12.88 -18.73
CA ASP A 174 -7.71 -12.71 -18.12
C ASP A 174 -6.86 -11.63 -18.82
N SER A 175 -7.10 -11.42 -20.12
CA SER A 175 -6.48 -10.37 -20.91
C SER A 175 -6.87 -8.95 -20.49
N GLY A 176 -7.93 -8.81 -19.71
CA GLY A 176 -8.60 -7.55 -19.41
C GLY A 176 -9.62 -7.13 -20.47
N PHE A 177 -9.91 -8.02 -21.45
CA PHE A 177 -10.95 -7.76 -22.45
C PHE A 177 -12.34 -7.96 -21.84
N MET A 178 -13.24 -7.05 -22.17
CA MET A 178 -14.65 -7.04 -21.80
C MET A 178 -15.46 -6.49 -22.97
N GLU A 179 -16.53 -7.20 -23.39
CA GLU A 179 -17.30 -6.81 -24.58
C GLU A 179 -18.01 -5.48 -24.42
N ASP A 180 -18.70 -5.29 -23.28
CA ASP A 180 -19.43 -4.08 -22.91
C ASP A 180 -19.05 -3.64 -21.50
N ASP A 181 -19.48 -2.43 -21.09
CA ASP A 181 -19.36 -1.97 -19.73
C ASP A 181 -20.18 -2.88 -18.78
N ALA A 182 -19.57 -3.31 -17.69
CA ALA A 182 -20.13 -4.31 -16.79
C ALA A 182 -20.95 -3.65 -15.67
N PRO A 183 -22.26 -3.89 -15.58
CA PRO A 183 -23.07 -3.39 -14.48
C PRO A 183 -22.70 -4.10 -13.16
N LEU A 184 -22.68 -3.35 -12.06
CA LEU A 184 -22.45 -3.85 -10.71
C LEU A 184 -23.76 -4.25 -10.05
N GLY A 185 -24.26 -5.44 -10.38
CA GLY A 185 -25.55 -5.95 -9.88
C GLY A 185 -26.68 -4.98 -10.19
N GLU A 186 -27.54 -4.69 -9.20
CA GLU A 186 -28.67 -3.78 -9.29
C GLU A 186 -28.33 -2.35 -8.79
N SER A 187 -27.07 -2.03 -8.58
CA SER A 187 -26.62 -0.75 -8.00
C SER A 187 -26.84 0.49 -8.90
N GLY A 188 -27.02 0.27 -10.20
CA GLY A 188 -27.04 1.36 -11.19
C GLY A 188 -25.67 1.88 -11.58
N LEU A 189 -24.58 1.33 -11.03
CA LEU A 189 -23.19 1.64 -11.36
C LEU A 189 -22.63 0.58 -12.32
N SER A 190 -21.58 0.94 -13.07
CA SER A 190 -20.88 0.01 -13.96
C SER A 190 -19.38 0.29 -13.98
N LEU A 191 -18.59 -0.76 -14.29
CA LEU A 191 -17.16 -0.64 -14.61
C LEU A 191 -16.98 -0.61 -16.13
N THR A 192 -16.15 0.31 -16.58
CA THR A 192 -15.77 0.47 -17.99
C THR A 192 -14.48 -0.26 -18.32
N ARG A 193 -14.17 -0.45 -19.61
CA ARG A 193 -12.86 -0.99 -20.04
C ARG A 193 -11.69 -0.12 -19.59
N ALA A 194 -11.89 1.20 -19.49
CA ALA A 194 -10.88 2.11 -18.99
C ALA A 194 -10.58 1.87 -17.51
N ASP A 195 -11.61 1.60 -16.70
CA ASP A 195 -11.45 1.26 -15.28
C ASP A 195 -10.67 -0.05 -15.10
N ILE A 196 -11.01 -1.08 -15.89
CA ILE A 196 -10.28 -2.36 -15.88
C ILE A 196 -8.80 -2.13 -16.19
N ARG A 197 -8.49 -1.27 -17.15
CA ARG A 197 -7.10 -0.93 -17.48
C ARG A 197 -6.38 -0.26 -16.31
N GLN A 198 -7.05 0.62 -15.56
CA GLN A 198 -6.45 1.22 -14.35
C GLN A 198 -6.15 0.15 -13.30
N VAL A 199 -7.05 -0.81 -13.09
CA VAL A 199 -6.81 -1.93 -12.16
C VAL A 199 -5.64 -2.80 -12.62
N GLN A 200 -5.54 -3.13 -13.91
CA GLN A 200 -4.41 -3.90 -14.46
C GLN A 200 -3.07 -3.21 -14.16
N LEU A 201 -2.97 -1.91 -14.41
CA LEU A 201 -1.75 -1.12 -14.17
C LEU A 201 -1.39 -1.13 -12.68
N ALA A 202 -2.37 -0.87 -11.82
CA ALA A 202 -2.16 -0.77 -10.37
C ALA A 202 -1.73 -2.12 -9.77
N LYS A 203 -2.47 -3.20 -10.09
CA LYS A 203 -2.17 -4.53 -9.55
C LYS A 203 -0.85 -5.09 -10.08
N ALA A 204 -0.51 -4.80 -11.35
CA ALA A 204 0.74 -5.22 -11.95
C ALA A 204 1.95 -4.53 -11.28
N ALA A 205 1.82 -3.25 -10.93
CA ALA A 205 2.88 -2.54 -10.22
C ALA A 205 3.16 -3.16 -8.84
N ILE A 206 2.11 -3.48 -8.09
CA ILE A 206 2.25 -4.14 -6.78
C ILE A 206 2.88 -5.53 -6.93
N ARG A 207 2.35 -6.35 -7.83
CA ARG A 207 2.86 -7.71 -8.06
C ARG A 207 4.32 -7.70 -8.51
N ALA A 208 4.68 -6.86 -9.46
CA ALA A 208 6.05 -6.74 -9.95
C ALA A 208 7.02 -6.25 -8.87
N GLY A 209 6.57 -5.37 -7.97
CA GLY A 209 7.36 -4.94 -6.81
C GLY A 209 7.68 -6.10 -5.87
N ILE A 210 6.68 -6.92 -5.54
CA ILE A 210 6.86 -8.14 -4.75
C ILE A 210 7.88 -9.08 -5.42
N ASP A 211 7.65 -9.41 -6.69
CA ASP A 211 8.46 -10.35 -7.45
C ASP A 211 9.91 -9.85 -7.60
N THR A 212 10.10 -8.54 -7.75
CA THR A 212 11.43 -7.93 -7.82
C THR A 212 12.18 -8.04 -6.51
N LEU A 213 11.53 -7.75 -5.36
CA LEU A 213 12.18 -7.88 -4.04
C LEU A 213 12.60 -9.32 -3.76
N LEU A 214 11.75 -10.31 -4.10
CA LEU A 214 12.08 -11.71 -3.92
C LEU A 214 13.23 -12.13 -4.85
N HIS A 215 13.23 -11.68 -6.10
CA HIS A 215 14.31 -11.93 -7.06
C HIS A 215 15.65 -11.38 -6.55
N GLU A 216 15.67 -10.13 -6.04
CA GLU A 216 16.88 -9.49 -5.50
C GLU A 216 17.38 -10.18 -4.21
N ALA A 217 16.50 -10.80 -3.46
CA ALA A 217 16.85 -11.62 -2.30
C ALA A 217 17.25 -13.04 -2.69
N GLY A 218 16.94 -13.51 -3.91
CA GLY A 218 17.21 -14.87 -4.39
C GLY A 218 16.31 -15.92 -3.73
N ILE A 219 15.05 -15.56 -3.39
CA ILE A 219 14.09 -16.43 -2.70
C ILE A 219 12.79 -16.59 -3.48
N ALA A 220 12.08 -17.68 -3.18
CA ALA A 220 10.74 -17.97 -3.69
C ALA A 220 9.65 -17.63 -2.66
N TYR A 221 8.37 -17.60 -3.08
CA TYR A 221 7.22 -17.27 -2.22
C TYR A 221 7.10 -18.20 -0.99
N GLU A 222 7.44 -19.48 -1.15
CA GLU A 222 7.37 -20.50 -0.10
C GLU A 222 8.27 -20.17 1.08
N GLN A 223 9.37 -19.45 0.83
CA GLN A 223 10.36 -19.06 1.86
C GLN A 223 9.93 -17.86 2.71
N LEU A 224 8.84 -17.17 2.33
CA LEU A 224 8.24 -16.15 3.19
C LEU A 224 7.50 -16.82 4.36
N ASP A 225 7.74 -16.36 5.58
CA ASP A 225 7.06 -16.81 6.79
C ASP A 225 5.83 -15.93 7.10
N ALA A 226 5.87 -14.65 6.69
CA ALA A 226 4.79 -13.71 6.91
C ALA A 226 4.73 -12.63 5.83
N VAL A 227 3.52 -12.16 5.55
CA VAL A 227 3.23 -10.99 4.73
C VAL A 227 2.40 -10.01 5.56
N TYR A 228 2.97 -8.86 5.86
CA TYR A 228 2.29 -7.80 6.61
C TYR A 228 1.62 -6.83 5.64
N LEU A 229 0.31 -6.63 5.78
CA LEU A 229 -0.42 -5.59 5.06
C LEU A 229 -0.61 -4.38 5.98
N ALA A 230 0.00 -3.27 5.62
CA ALA A 230 -0.12 -1.98 6.28
C ALA A 230 -1.05 -1.04 5.51
N GLY A 231 -1.35 0.10 6.13
CA GLY A 231 -2.20 1.14 5.55
C GLY A 231 -3.69 0.92 5.77
N GLY A 232 -4.46 1.99 5.67
CA GLY A 232 -5.91 1.95 5.88
C GLY A 232 -6.62 1.09 4.84
N PHE A 233 -6.20 1.13 3.59
CA PHE A 233 -6.73 0.30 2.51
C PHE A 233 -6.42 -1.17 2.75
N GLY A 234 -5.15 -1.51 3.08
CA GLY A 234 -4.71 -2.87 3.35
C GLY A 234 -5.53 -3.59 4.43
N SER A 235 -6.09 -2.84 5.39
CA SER A 235 -6.88 -3.38 6.50
C SER A 235 -8.22 -4.00 6.08
N TYR A 236 -8.74 -3.62 4.93
CA TYR A 236 -10.05 -4.06 4.44
C TYR A 236 -9.96 -4.92 3.18
N LEU A 237 -8.75 -5.22 2.70
CA LEU A 237 -8.53 -6.09 1.56
C LEU A 237 -8.96 -7.53 1.87
N HIS A 238 -9.58 -8.16 0.88
CA HIS A 238 -9.88 -9.58 0.92
C HIS A 238 -8.75 -10.35 0.22
N PRO A 239 -7.96 -11.16 0.93
CA PRO A 239 -6.80 -11.86 0.34
C PRO A 239 -7.15 -12.70 -0.88
N ASP A 240 -8.28 -13.42 -0.83
CA ASP A 240 -8.72 -14.28 -1.94
C ASP A 240 -9.00 -13.50 -3.22
N THR A 241 -9.67 -12.34 -3.14
CA THR A 241 -9.94 -11.50 -4.31
C THR A 241 -8.69 -10.80 -4.82
N CYS A 242 -7.77 -10.40 -3.92
CA CYS A 242 -6.45 -9.91 -4.30
C CYS A 242 -5.63 -10.94 -5.08
N ALA A 243 -5.73 -12.22 -4.70
CA ALA A 243 -5.09 -13.30 -5.43
C ALA A 243 -5.84 -13.64 -6.73
N ALA A 244 -7.16 -13.58 -6.74
CA ALA A 244 -7.97 -13.83 -7.92
C ALA A 244 -7.65 -12.85 -9.07
N ILE A 245 -7.39 -11.57 -8.73
CA ILE A 245 -6.95 -10.57 -9.72
C ILE A 245 -5.43 -10.60 -9.99
N GLY A 246 -4.67 -11.48 -9.33
CA GLY A 246 -3.22 -11.59 -9.50
C GLY A 246 -2.39 -10.45 -8.87
N MET A 247 -2.97 -9.66 -7.95
CA MET A 247 -2.26 -8.58 -7.23
C MET A 247 -1.28 -9.14 -6.20
N ILE A 248 -1.69 -10.15 -5.46
CA ILE A 248 -0.86 -10.87 -4.48
C ILE A 248 -0.75 -12.34 -4.93
N PRO A 249 0.45 -12.94 -4.92
CA PRO A 249 0.61 -14.37 -5.18
C PRO A 249 -0.28 -15.21 -4.29
N ARG A 250 -0.96 -16.22 -4.87
CA ARG A 250 -1.88 -17.11 -4.14
C ARG A 250 -1.17 -17.87 -3.01
N GLU A 251 0.10 -18.19 -3.18
CA GLU A 251 0.98 -18.85 -2.22
C GLU A 251 1.19 -18.05 -0.93
N LEU A 252 0.88 -16.76 -0.97
CA LEU A 252 1.08 -15.85 0.16
C LEU A 252 -0.17 -15.61 1.00
N ILE A 253 -1.36 -16.04 0.55
CA ILE A 253 -2.65 -15.72 1.20
C ILE A 253 -2.66 -16.15 2.67
N ASP A 254 -2.28 -17.38 2.96
CA ASP A 254 -2.29 -17.95 4.32
C ASP A 254 -1.22 -17.32 5.24
N LYS A 255 -0.30 -16.52 4.68
CA LYS A 255 0.78 -15.85 5.40
C LYS A 255 0.45 -14.40 5.73
N ILE A 256 -0.70 -13.88 5.26
CA ILE A 256 -1.10 -12.49 5.41
C ILE A 256 -1.49 -12.17 6.86
N LYS A 257 -0.94 -11.07 7.36
CA LYS A 257 -1.25 -10.47 8.65
C LYS A 257 -1.52 -8.97 8.46
N VAL A 258 -2.72 -8.54 8.81
CA VAL A 258 -3.12 -7.14 8.68
C VAL A 258 -2.63 -6.35 9.90
N LEU A 259 -1.88 -5.26 9.66
CA LEU A 259 -1.35 -4.37 10.69
C LEU A 259 -2.21 -3.10 10.90
N GLY A 260 -3.04 -2.75 9.95
CA GLY A 260 -3.78 -1.49 10.01
C GLY A 260 -2.87 -0.27 9.79
N ASN A 261 -3.06 0.76 10.60
CA ASN A 261 -2.24 1.98 10.53
C ASN A 261 -0.86 1.76 11.17
N ALA A 262 -0.04 0.90 10.58
CA ALA A 262 1.29 0.57 11.08
C ALA A 262 2.21 1.81 11.18
N ALA A 263 2.13 2.74 10.24
CA ALA A 263 2.88 3.99 10.30
C ALA A 263 2.52 4.82 11.54
N GLY A 264 1.23 4.95 11.86
CA GLY A 264 0.76 5.64 13.07
C GLY A 264 1.14 4.92 14.36
N GLN A 265 1.09 3.60 14.37
CA GLN A 265 1.49 2.78 15.53
C GLN A 265 3.00 2.88 15.75
N GLY A 266 3.83 2.75 14.71
CA GLY A 266 5.27 2.93 14.80
C GLY A 266 5.65 4.34 15.28
N ALA A 267 4.95 5.38 14.82
CA ALA A 267 5.12 6.75 15.33
C ALA A 267 4.81 6.84 16.84
N SER A 268 3.77 6.13 17.29
CA SER A 268 3.41 6.05 18.71
C SER A 268 4.47 5.32 19.55
N LEU A 269 5.03 4.23 19.03
CA LEU A 269 6.15 3.52 19.67
C LEU A 269 7.36 4.45 19.85
N MET A 270 7.76 5.19 18.81
CA MET A 270 8.86 6.16 18.87
C MET A 270 8.59 7.29 19.86
N LEU A 271 7.33 7.75 19.97
CA LEU A 271 6.95 8.79 20.94
C LEU A 271 7.08 8.32 22.37
N LEU A 272 6.77 7.06 22.65
CA LEU A 272 6.72 6.47 24.00
C LEU A 272 8.06 5.88 24.45
N SER A 273 8.97 5.56 23.53
CA SER A 273 10.20 4.83 23.83
C SER A 273 11.41 5.37 23.06
N LYS A 274 12.43 5.81 23.82
CA LYS A 274 13.74 6.17 23.23
C LYS A 274 14.48 4.97 22.60
N ALA A 275 14.16 3.75 23.02
CA ALA A 275 14.72 2.55 22.42
C ALA A 275 14.14 2.37 21.01
N GLU A 276 12.81 2.49 20.88
CA GLU A 276 12.13 2.36 19.59
C GLU A 276 12.51 3.47 18.60
N LEU A 277 12.77 4.69 19.12
CA LEU A 277 13.31 5.77 18.30
C LEU A 277 14.67 5.37 17.69
N ARG A 278 15.59 4.79 18.49
CA ARG A 278 16.87 4.29 18.00
C ARG A 278 16.72 3.09 17.06
N SER A 279 15.73 2.22 17.31
CA SER A 279 15.39 1.11 16.41
C SER A 279 14.96 1.62 15.03
N ALA A 280 14.16 2.69 14.98
CA ALA A 280 13.78 3.34 13.71
C ALA A 280 14.99 3.93 12.95
N GLU A 281 15.91 4.57 13.65
CA GLU A 281 17.16 5.08 13.06
C GLU A 281 18.01 3.92 12.49
N GLU A 282 18.08 2.80 13.20
CA GLU A 282 18.81 1.60 12.76
C GLU A 282 18.14 0.95 11.55
N ILE A 283 16.81 0.86 11.52
CA ILE A 283 16.03 0.36 10.38
C ILE A 283 16.39 1.15 9.12
N ALA A 284 16.26 2.47 9.17
CA ALA A 284 16.56 3.33 8.01
C ALA A 284 18.03 3.21 7.56
N ARG A 285 18.96 3.09 8.52
CA ARG A 285 20.40 2.93 8.22
C ARG A 285 20.74 1.60 7.54
N ARG A 286 20.01 0.53 7.88
CA ARG A 286 20.22 -0.83 7.32
C ARG A 286 19.51 -1.07 6.01
N ALA A 287 18.43 -0.32 5.75
CA ALA A 287 17.61 -0.50 4.57
C ALA A 287 18.41 -0.24 3.28
N GLN A 288 18.24 -1.12 2.32
CA GLN A 288 18.76 -1.04 0.96
C GLN A 288 17.61 -0.81 0.01
N THR A 289 17.63 0.29 -0.73
CA THR A 289 16.57 0.60 -1.70
C THR A 289 16.89 0.00 -3.05
N ILE A 290 15.90 -0.68 -3.63
CA ILE A 290 15.91 -1.14 -5.01
C ILE A 290 15.22 -0.08 -5.87
N GLU A 291 15.97 0.51 -6.82
CA GLU A 291 15.44 1.50 -7.76
C GLU A 291 14.73 0.79 -8.91
N LEU A 292 13.39 0.74 -8.84
CA LEU A 292 12.58 -0.03 -9.79
C LEU A 292 12.56 0.58 -11.19
N SER A 293 12.68 1.91 -11.31
CA SER A 293 12.63 2.60 -12.61
C SER A 293 13.80 2.21 -13.54
N ALA A 294 14.90 1.72 -12.98
CA ALA A 294 16.07 1.24 -13.70
C ALA A 294 16.17 -0.30 -13.74
N SER A 295 15.24 -1.02 -13.14
CA SER A 295 15.28 -2.48 -13.03
C SER A 295 14.65 -3.15 -14.24
N ALA A 296 15.48 -3.90 -15.00
CA ALA A 296 14.98 -4.74 -16.09
C ALA A 296 14.06 -5.86 -15.57
N VAL A 297 14.35 -6.40 -14.39
CA VAL A 297 13.53 -7.42 -13.72
C VAL A 297 12.15 -6.86 -13.41
N PHE A 298 12.08 -5.65 -12.85
CA PHE A 298 10.78 -5.01 -12.57
C PHE A 298 9.97 -4.83 -13.85
N MET A 299 10.58 -4.34 -14.92
CA MET A 299 9.89 -4.11 -16.19
C MET A 299 9.35 -5.42 -16.79
N GLU A 300 10.12 -6.51 -16.75
CA GLU A 300 9.66 -7.84 -17.18
C GLU A 300 8.47 -8.30 -16.33
N LYS A 301 8.60 -8.30 -15.00
CA LYS A 301 7.55 -8.72 -14.08
C LYS A 301 6.29 -7.85 -14.18
N TYR A 302 6.45 -6.56 -14.43
CA TYR A 302 5.34 -5.64 -14.62
C TYR A 302 4.50 -6.00 -15.87
N VAL A 303 5.17 -6.30 -16.99
CA VAL A 303 4.49 -6.71 -18.23
C VAL A 303 3.79 -8.06 -18.04
N ASP A 304 4.48 -9.05 -17.44
CA ASP A 304 3.93 -10.37 -17.16
C ASP A 304 2.70 -10.30 -16.24
N SER A 305 2.70 -9.35 -15.30
CA SER A 305 1.62 -9.17 -14.33
C SER A 305 0.44 -8.33 -14.84
N MET A 306 0.42 -7.92 -16.12
CA MET A 306 -0.72 -7.18 -16.69
C MET A 306 -1.95 -8.06 -16.89
N MET A 307 -1.78 -9.36 -17.14
CA MET A 307 -2.87 -10.33 -17.20
C MET A 307 -3.43 -10.56 -15.79
N PHE A 308 -4.73 -10.79 -15.69
CA PHE A 308 -5.36 -11.20 -14.43
C PHE A 308 -5.04 -12.63 -14.07
#